data_37c6f48c2816e3e4533ff5c3b473ad63
#
_entry.id   37c6f48c2816e3e4533ff5c3b473ad63
#
_cell.length_a   1.000
_cell.length_b   1.000
_cell.length_c   1.000
_cell.angle_alpha   90.00
_cell.angle_beta   90.00
_cell.angle_gamma   90.00
#
_symmetry.space_group_name_H-M   'P 1'
#
loop_
_entity.id
_entity.type
_entity.pdbx_description
1 polymer ?
#
loop_
_entity_poly.entity_id
_entity_poly.type
_entity_poly.pdbx_seq_one_letter_code
_entity_poly.pdbx_strand_id
1 'polypeptide(L)'
;MFIRKGIFMAELQTIKENYTFRRLYKSKKCYVYPQIVVYVAKNRFGVFRYGITTSKKVGNAVKRSRCRRVIRAALFEYSDKLSQCRTGYDVVIVARTKTAYIKSTDLVKPIGDSLKKAGIIR
;
A
#
# COMPACT_ATOMS: atom_id res chain seq x y z
N MET A 1 10.50 -23.55 -1.35
CA MET A 1 10.26 -23.02 -1.26
C MET A 1 9.32 -22.65 -0.79
N PHE A 2 8.61 -22.48 -0.17
CA PHE A 2 7.90 -22.08 0.33
C PHE A 2 7.97 -21.09 1.25
N ILE A 3 8.14 -21.09 2.31
CA ILE A 3 8.87 -20.09 2.93
C ILE A 3 9.16 -18.91 2.09
N ARG A 4 9.34 -19.17 0.83
CA ARG A 4 9.63 -18.17 -0.13
C ARG A 4 8.67 -17.02 -0.13
N LYS A 5 7.39 -17.26 0.13
CA LYS A 5 6.41 -16.19 0.17
C LYS A 5 6.75 -15.18 1.25
N GLY A 6 7.14 -15.65 2.41
CA GLY A 6 7.56 -14.75 3.48
C GLY A 6 8.80 -13.97 3.11
N ILE A 7 9.75 -14.59 2.40
CA ILE A 7 10.95 -13.93 1.96
C ILE A 7 10.64 -12.82 0.97
N PHE A 8 9.75 -13.11 -0.01
CA PHE A 8 9.36 -12.10 -0.98
C PHE A 8 8.70 -10.90 -0.33
N MET A 9 7.87 -11.13 0.69
CA MET A 9 7.23 -10.05 1.41
C MET A 9 8.25 -9.16 2.09
N ALA A 10 9.33 -9.74 2.60
CA ALA A 10 10.38 -8.99 3.25
C ALA A 10 11.18 -8.13 2.28
N GLU A 11 11.11 -8.41 0.97
CA GLU A 11 11.85 -7.65 -0.03
C GLU A 11 11.15 -6.38 -0.49
N LEU A 12 9.87 -6.20 -0.17
CA LEU A 12 9.19 -4.97 -0.52
C LEU A 12 9.72 -3.82 0.32
N GLN A 13 10.16 -2.77 -0.35
CA GLN A 13 10.75 -1.62 0.32
C GLN A 13 9.69 -0.64 0.79
N THR A 14 9.99 0.05 1.87
CA THR A 14 9.09 1.06 2.42
C THR A 14 9.61 2.46 2.12
N ILE A 15 8.67 3.40 2.03
CA ILE A 15 8.99 4.82 1.88
C ILE A 15 9.39 5.35 3.26
N LYS A 16 10.53 6.04 3.34
CA LYS A 16 11.06 6.50 4.63
C LYS A 16 11.05 8.01 4.78
N GLU A 17 11.01 8.76 3.68
CA GLU A 17 11.14 10.20 3.74
C GLU A 17 9.78 10.88 3.83
N ASN A 18 9.64 11.82 4.76
CA ASN A 18 8.39 12.57 4.92
C ASN A 18 8.04 13.40 3.69
N TYR A 19 9.04 13.94 2.99
CA TYR A 19 8.77 14.75 1.80
C TYR A 19 8.14 13.88 0.69
N THR A 20 8.46 12.60 0.64
CA THR A 20 7.88 11.69 -0.34
C THR A 20 6.39 11.51 -0.10
N PHE A 21 5.98 11.37 1.17
CA PHE A 21 4.56 11.29 1.50
C PHE A 21 3.83 12.55 1.07
N ARG A 22 4.41 13.72 1.34
CA ARG A 22 3.78 14.99 0.96
C ARG A 22 3.66 15.13 -0.54
N ARG A 23 4.67 14.68 -1.28
CA ARG A 23 4.65 14.70 -2.74
C ARG A 23 3.53 13.81 -3.28
N LEU A 24 3.38 12.65 -2.69
CA LEU A 24 2.34 11.71 -3.13
C LEU A 24 0.93 12.25 -2.88
N TYR A 25 0.72 12.94 -1.77
CA TYR A 25 -0.59 13.52 -1.50
C TYR A 25 -0.99 14.60 -2.51
N LYS A 26 -0.01 15.18 -3.20
CA LYS A 26 -0.28 16.13 -4.28
C LYS A 26 -0.37 15.49 -5.64
N SER A 27 -0.16 14.17 -5.72
CA SER A 27 -0.21 13.44 -6.98
C SER A 27 -1.62 13.41 -7.53
N LYS A 28 -1.72 13.46 -8.87
CA LYS A 28 -3.00 13.36 -9.56
C LYS A 28 -3.54 11.93 -9.60
N LYS A 29 -2.69 10.93 -9.37
CA LYS A 29 -3.11 9.54 -9.35
C LYS A 29 -3.51 9.15 -7.94
N CYS A 30 -4.79 9.27 -7.69
CA CYS A 30 -5.39 8.98 -6.39
C CYS A 30 -6.65 8.16 -6.62
N TYR A 31 -6.72 7.01 -5.96
CA TYR A 31 -7.85 6.10 -6.09
C TYR A 31 -8.55 6.00 -4.76
N VAL A 32 -9.81 6.41 -4.72
CA VAL A 32 -10.60 6.49 -3.48
C VAL A 32 -11.57 5.33 -3.41
N TYR A 33 -11.52 4.59 -2.31
CA TYR A 33 -12.44 3.49 -2.04
C TYR A 33 -13.07 3.71 -0.67
N PRO A 34 -14.22 3.10 -0.41
CA PRO A 34 -14.83 3.22 0.93
C PRO A 34 -13.88 2.76 2.04
N GLN A 35 -13.02 1.80 1.74
CA GLN A 35 -12.13 1.19 2.74
C GLN A 35 -10.80 1.89 2.87
N ILE A 36 -10.24 2.41 1.78
CA ILE A 36 -8.89 2.99 1.75
C ILE A 36 -8.78 4.04 0.66
N VAL A 37 -7.72 4.83 0.74
CA VAL A 37 -7.33 5.73 -0.35
C VAL A 37 -5.92 5.37 -0.76
N VAL A 38 -5.66 5.28 -2.07
CA VAL A 38 -4.37 4.87 -2.61
C VAL A 38 -3.80 6.00 -3.46
N TYR A 39 -2.62 6.50 -3.11
CA TYR A 39 -1.89 7.50 -3.87
C TYR A 39 -0.72 6.84 -4.58
N VAL A 40 -0.51 7.20 -5.83
CA VAL A 40 0.54 6.60 -6.65
C VAL A 40 1.37 7.69 -7.32
N ALA A 41 2.68 7.52 -7.34
CA ALA A 41 3.59 8.39 -8.08
C ALA A 41 4.79 7.57 -8.54
N LYS A 42 5.44 8.02 -9.62
CA LYS A 42 6.67 7.37 -10.07
C LYS A 42 7.84 7.83 -9.20
N ASN A 43 8.82 6.95 -9.05
CA ASN A 43 10.06 7.29 -8.36
C ASN A 43 11.26 7.02 -9.28
N ARG A 44 12.44 7.40 -8.81
CA ARG A 44 13.68 7.26 -9.58
C ARG A 44 14.50 6.03 -9.19
N PHE A 45 13.96 5.18 -8.33
CA PHE A 45 14.73 4.08 -7.75
C PHE A 45 14.59 2.78 -8.51
N GLY A 46 13.67 2.72 -9.48
CA GLY A 46 13.49 1.52 -10.27
C GLY A 46 12.88 0.34 -9.51
N VAL A 47 12.35 0.58 -8.33
CA VAL A 47 11.73 -0.45 -7.51
C VAL A 47 10.43 0.08 -6.92
N PHE A 48 9.54 -0.84 -6.59
CA PHE A 48 8.30 -0.51 -5.91
C PHE A 48 8.57 -0.22 -4.43
N ARG A 49 8.04 0.89 -3.94
CA ARG A 49 8.09 1.21 -2.52
C ARG A 49 6.68 1.55 -2.04
N TYR A 50 6.40 1.25 -0.79
CA TYR A 50 5.06 1.51 -0.25
C TYR A 50 5.15 2.20 1.11
N GLY A 51 4.08 2.88 1.45
CA GLY A 51 3.88 3.46 2.77
C GLY A 51 2.44 3.29 3.18
N ILE A 52 2.21 3.18 4.47
CA ILE A 52 0.86 3.04 5.01
C ILE A 52 0.70 4.11 6.08
N THR A 53 -0.35 4.92 5.95
CA THR A 53 -0.61 5.97 6.93
C THR A 53 -1.97 5.80 7.57
N THR A 54 -2.06 6.18 8.83
CA THR A 54 -3.30 6.23 9.57
C THR A 54 -3.32 7.54 10.35
N SER A 55 -4.51 8.07 10.59
CA SER A 55 -4.67 9.28 11.38
C SER A 55 -5.40 8.97 12.68
N LYS A 56 -5.41 9.93 13.58
CA LYS A 56 -6.13 9.79 14.85
C LYS A 56 -7.63 9.63 14.63
N LYS A 57 -8.15 10.05 13.48
CA LYS A 57 -9.56 9.88 13.15
C LYS A 57 -9.97 8.42 13.03
N VAL A 58 -9.00 7.55 12.71
CA VAL A 58 -9.28 6.11 12.58
C VAL A 58 -9.58 5.49 13.94
N GLY A 59 -8.96 5.99 15.00
CA GLY A 59 -9.15 5.49 16.34
C GLY A 59 -7.88 5.53 17.16
N ASN A 60 -7.87 4.74 18.23
CA ASN A 60 -6.72 4.69 19.15
C ASN A 60 -5.54 3.92 18.52
N ALA A 61 -4.45 3.80 19.27
CA ALA A 61 -3.24 3.16 18.78
C ALA A 61 -3.47 1.71 18.36
N VAL A 62 -4.31 0.99 19.09
CA VAL A 62 -4.61 -0.41 18.77
C VAL A 62 -5.31 -0.52 17.43
N LYS A 63 -6.31 0.33 17.19
CA LYS A 63 -7.04 0.34 15.92
C LYS A 63 -6.13 0.75 14.77
N ARG A 64 -5.27 1.74 14.99
CA ARG A 64 -4.34 2.17 13.94
C ARG A 64 -3.32 1.08 13.60
N SER A 65 -2.83 0.37 14.60
CA SER A 65 -1.94 -0.77 14.35
C SER A 65 -2.63 -1.87 13.58
N ARG A 66 -3.90 -2.14 13.90
CA ARG A 66 -4.68 -3.12 13.17
C ARG A 66 -4.82 -2.71 11.70
N CYS A 67 -5.13 -1.43 11.45
CA CYS A 67 -5.25 -0.93 10.08
C CYS A 67 -3.96 -1.18 9.29
N ARG A 68 -2.82 -0.83 9.86
CA ARG A 68 -1.53 -1.06 9.19
C ARG A 68 -1.31 -2.53 8.89
N ARG A 69 -1.68 -3.40 9.82
CA ARG A 69 -1.51 -4.84 9.67
C ARG A 69 -2.36 -5.41 8.54
N VAL A 70 -3.65 -5.04 8.51
CA VAL A 70 -4.56 -5.59 7.49
C VAL A 70 -4.23 -5.03 6.11
N ILE A 71 -3.82 -3.76 6.02
CA ILE A 71 -3.42 -3.18 4.73
C ILE A 71 -2.15 -3.87 4.22
N ARG A 72 -1.17 -4.05 5.10
CA ARG A 72 0.09 -4.70 4.71
C ARG A 72 -0.16 -6.13 4.24
N ALA A 73 -0.99 -6.87 4.95
CA ALA A 73 -1.31 -8.24 4.57
C ALA A 73 -1.97 -8.30 3.19
N ALA A 74 -2.89 -7.38 2.92
CA ALA A 74 -3.56 -7.34 1.62
C ALA A 74 -2.60 -6.95 0.49
N LEU A 75 -1.73 -5.97 0.74
CA LEU A 75 -0.74 -5.55 -0.25
C LEU A 75 0.21 -6.71 -0.58
N PHE A 76 0.61 -7.46 0.42
CA PHE A 76 1.58 -8.53 0.25
C PHE A 76 1.03 -9.71 -0.55
N GLU A 77 -0.28 -9.78 -0.77
CA GLU A 77 -0.83 -10.76 -1.72
C GLU A 77 -0.29 -10.53 -3.14
N TYR A 78 0.17 -9.32 -3.43
CA TYR A 78 0.76 -8.97 -4.73
C TYR A 78 2.28 -8.92 -4.69
N SER A 79 2.91 -9.42 -3.62
CA SER A 79 4.35 -9.27 -3.42
C SER A 79 5.18 -9.82 -4.56
N ASP A 80 4.79 -10.96 -5.14
CA ASP A 80 5.53 -11.55 -6.26
C ASP A 80 5.57 -10.61 -7.46
N LYS A 81 4.42 -10.04 -7.80
CA LYS A 81 4.35 -9.12 -8.93
C LYS A 81 5.06 -7.81 -8.64
N LEU A 82 4.93 -7.32 -7.41
CA LEU A 82 5.52 -6.05 -7.03
C LEU A 82 7.04 -6.14 -6.92
N SER A 83 7.57 -7.25 -6.44
CA SER A 83 9.02 -7.43 -6.34
C SER A 83 9.68 -7.53 -7.71
N GLN A 84 8.91 -7.92 -8.73
CA GLN A 84 9.41 -8.01 -10.11
C GLN A 84 9.24 -6.72 -10.88
N CYS A 85 8.62 -5.71 -10.29
CA CYS A 85 8.38 -4.44 -10.96
C CYS A 85 9.71 -3.71 -11.18
N ARG A 86 10.03 -3.40 -12.44
CA ARG A 86 11.26 -2.72 -12.81
C ARG A 86 11.07 -1.22 -12.98
N THR A 87 9.84 -0.77 -13.10
CA THR A 87 9.52 0.64 -13.12
C THR A 87 9.33 1.11 -11.69
N GLY A 88 9.97 2.20 -11.31
CA GLY A 88 9.88 2.70 -9.94
C GLY A 88 8.55 3.35 -9.66
N TYR A 89 7.85 2.88 -8.64
CA TYR A 89 6.60 3.46 -8.17
C TYR A 89 6.62 3.57 -6.66
N ASP A 90 6.11 4.69 -6.17
CA ASP A 90 5.81 4.89 -4.76
C ASP A 90 4.30 4.85 -4.60
N VAL A 91 3.82 4.07 -3.64
CA VAL A 91 2.40 3.93 -3.34
C VAL A 91 2.18 4.18 -1.86
N VAL A 92 1.27 5.09 -1.54
CA VAL A 92 0.86 5.33 -0.15
C VAL A 92 -0.60 4.92 -0.01
N ILE A 93 -0.86 4.03 0.92
CA ILE A 93 -2.21 3.56 1.22
C ILE A 93 -2.63 4.20 2.53
N VAL A 94 -3.72 4.96 2.48
CA VAL A 94 -4.23 5.71 3.62
C VAL A 94 -5.43 4.97 4.20
N ALA A 95 -5.34 4.62 5.48
CA ALA A 95 -6.44 3.97 6.18
C ALA A 95 -7.57 4.95 6.38
N ARG A 96 -8.79 4.45 6.26
CA ARG A 96 -10.01 5.20 6.58
C ARG A 96 -10.62 4.60 7.84
N THR A 97 -11.63 5.28 8.38
CA THR A 97 -12.30 4.79 9.59
C THR A 97 -12.76 3.35 9.44
N LYS A 98 -13.29 3.01 8.27
CA LYS A 98 -13.80 1.68 7.99
C LYS A 98 -12.72 0.60 8.04
N THR A 99 -11.47 0.97 7.74
CA THR A 99 -10.37 0.00 7.69
C THR A 99 -10.19 -0.74 9.01
N ALA A 100 -10.48 -0.09 10.13
CA ALA A 100 -10.30 -0.68 11.45
C ALA A 100 -11.23 -1.87 11.71
N TYR A 101 -12.27 -2.04 10.89
CA TYR A 101 -13.32 -3.00 11.14
C TYR A 101 -13.46 -4.08 10.06
N ILE A 102 -12.56 -4.11 9.10
CA ILE A 102 -12.62 -5.07 7.99
C ILE A 102 -11.42 -6.00 8.04
N LYS A 103 -11.50 -7.06 7.25
CA LYS A 103 -10.42 -8.06 7.15
C LYS A 103 -9.48 -7.70 6.02
N SER A 104 -8.25 -8.25 6.07
CA SER A 104 -7.28 -8.03 4.99
C SER A 104 -7.83 -8.54 3.65
N THR A 105 -8.59 -9.63 3.67
CA THR A 105 -9.19 -10.18 2.45
C THR A 105 -10.13 -9.19 1.77
N ASP A 106 -10.76 -8.30 2.54
CA ASP A 106 -11.65 -7.29 1.99
C ASP A 106 -10.89 -6.17 1.26
N LEU A 107 -9.58 -6.06 1.50
CA LEU A 107 -8.74 -5.03 0.90
C LEU A 107 -7.98 -5.51 -0.33
N VAL A 108 -7.91 -6.82 -0.55
CA VAL A 108 -7.15 -7.36 -1.68
C VAL A 108 -7.67 -6.81 -3.01
N LYS A 109 -8.98 -6.78 -3.18
CA LYS A 109 -9.58 -6.30 -4.42
C LYS A 109 -9.36 -4.80 -4.63
N PRO A 110 -9.65 -3.91 -3.68
CA PRO A 110 -9.38 -2.48 -3.89
C PRO A 110 -7.91 -2.19 -4.16
N ILE A 111 -7.00 -2.83 -3.44
CA ILE A 111 -5.58 -2.62 -3.65
C ILE A 111 -5.18 -3.10 -5.04
N GLY A 112 -5.60 -4.30 -5.42
CA GLY A 112 -5.30 -4.83 -6.75
C GLY A 112 -5.87 -3.97 -7.87
N ASP A 113 -7.08 -3.48 -7.68
CA ASP A 113 -7.72 -2.60 -8.65
C ASP A 113 -6.91 -1.32 -8.84
N SER A 114 -6.47 -0.71 -7.76
CA SER A 114 -5.69 0.52 -7.85
C SER A 114 -4.32 0.28 -8.50
N LEU A 115 -3.68 -0.84 -8.18
CA LEU A 115 -2.39 -1.17 -8.80
C LEU A 115 -2.52 -1.41 -10.30
N LYS A 116 -3.61 -2.04 -10.72
CA LYS A 116 -3.87 -2.27 -12.15
C LYS A 116 -4.17 -0.97 -12.88
N LYS A 117 -5.00 -0.11 -12.29
CA LYS A 117 -5.35 1.17 -12.89
C LYS A 117 -4.14 2.08 -13.01
N ALA A 118 -3.21 1.98 -12.07
CA ALA A 118 -1.98 2.77 -12.10
C ALA A 118 -0.95 2.21 -13.07
N GLY A 119 -1.16 1.00 -13.59
CA GLY A 119 -0.22 0.36 -14.52
C GLY A 119 0.95 -0.31 -13.83
N ILE A 120 0.86 -0.54 -12.52
CA ILE A 120 1.95 -1.17 -11.77
C ILE A 120 1.94 -2.67 -11.96
N ILE A 121 0.75 -3.27 -12.01
CA ILE A 121 0.57 -4.69 -12.31
C ILE A 121 -0.46 -4.83 -13.42
N ARG A 122 -0.56 -6.03 -13.95
CA ARG A 122 -1.52 -6.33 -15.02
C ARG A 122 -2.79 -6.98 -14.51
#